data_bc46a5caa9d95d4c4b626a1d2ee6c969
#
_entry.id   bc46a5caa9d95d4c4b626a1d2ee6c969
#
_cell.length_a   1.000
_cell.length_b   1.000
_cell.length_c   1.000
_cell.angle_alpha   90.00
_cell.angle_beta   90.00
_cell.angle_gamma   90.00
#
_symmetry.space_group_name_H-M   'P 1'
#
loop_
_entity.id
_entity.type
_entity.pdbx_description
1 polymer ?
#
loop_
_entity_poly.entity_id
_entity_poly.type
_entity_poly.pdbx_seq_one_letter_code
_entity_poly.pdbx_strand_id
1 'polypeptide(L)'
;MMSLCQRVPRTAFAGGLAVAMLLGAASSGRAQVNRRDIPIATQPQQRFNSGQDIQPIFEGWSQNDDGSFNFLFGYLNRNYAERPHVPVGESNFFSPGEPDRGQPAYFYPRTNRYQFEVRVPADFPPDGELIWEVTRLGSTQRAYGWLQPEWEIDVNTITSNGRTQFGRSVEELYGNVAPSVTVEASHQSVTVGQPVTLMARMRDDELPTALPERDEDEPPQRRRDPTLVPPDDAPDIPDNIPQYSKPTPTRNHMSVLWVVYRGPSDAEFEPAGYQEWEDGMEGDGWTSGTFETTVTFSEPGTYTLRAFASDAMLISKANGTVTVTE
;
A
#
# COMPACT_ATOMS: atom_id res chain seq x y z
N MET A 1 -1.73 -15.51 -97.32
CA MET A 1 -2.74 -14.51 -97.79
C MET A 1 -2.81 -13.49 -96.71
N MET A 2 -2.22 -12.35 -97.02
CA MET A 2 -2.48 -10.94 -96.75
C MET A 2 -3.11 -10.64 -95.42
N SER A 3 -2.32 -10.26 -94.42
CA SER A 3 -1.78 -8.98 -93.96
C SER A 3 -2.67 -7.78 -94.20
N LEU A 4 -3.21 -7.23 -93.15
CA LEU A 4 -3.46 -5.77 -93.07
C LEU A 4 -3.08 -5.25 -91.70
N CYS A 5 -1.94 -4.48 -91.71
CA CYS A 5 -1.53 -3.58 -90.72
C CYS A 5 -2.48 -2.42 -90.58
N GLN A 6 -3.01 -2.11 -89.41
CA GLN A 6 -3.58 -0.80 -89.11
C GLN A 6 -2.77 -0.10 -88.06
N ARG A 7 -2.21 1.01 -88.48
CA ARG A 7 -1.48 1.98 -87.59
C ARG A 7 -2.53 2.77 -86.80
N VAL A 8 -2.41 2.81 -85.51
CA VAL A 8 -3.10 3.73 -84.62
C VAL A 8 -2.19 4.89 -84.26
N PRO A 9 -2.67 6.14 -84.37
CA PRO A 9 -1.83 7.31 -84.13
C PRO A 9 -1.54 7.55 -82.65
N ARG A 10 -0.30 7.92 -82.40
CA ARG A 10 0.20 8.36 -81.09
C ARG A 10 -0.12 9.84 -80.91
N THR A 11 -1.24 10.17 -80.24
CA THR A 11 -1.40 11.49 -79.58
C THR A 11 -2.50 11.33 -78.53
N ALA A 12 -2.13 11.28 -77.24
CA ALA A 12 -2.87 11.74 -76.08
C ALA A 12 -2.35 11.05 -74.78
N PHE A 13 -1.15 11.36 -74.39
CA PHE A 13 -0.70 10.99 -73.05
C PHE A 13 0.25 12.09 -72.47
N ALA A 14 -0.31 13.30 -72.30
CA ALA A 14 0.42 14.38 -71.66
C ALA A 14 -0.42 15.15 -70.63
N GLY A 15 -1.64 14.71 -70.31
CA GLY A 15 -2.54 15.39 -69.37
C GLY A 15 -2.79 14.72 -68.06
N GLY A 16 -2.31 13.47 -67.87
CA GLY A 16 -2.64 12.68 -66.68
C GLY A 16 -1.66 12.74 -65.50
N LEU A 17 -0.48 13.28 -65.70
CA LEU A 17 0.58 13.26 -64.65
C LEU A 17 0.58 14.49 -63.72
N ALA A 18 -0.10 15.55 -64.08
CA ALA A 18 -0.13 16.79 -63.25
C ALA A 18 -1.23 16.77 -62.19
N VAL A 19 -2.28 15.94 -62.32
CA VAL A 19 -3.39 15.87 -61.35
C VAL A 19 -3.06 14.84 -60.24
N ALA A 20 -2.21 13.82 -60.50
CA ALA A 20 -1.80 12.86 -59.52
C ALA A 20 -0.79 13.39 -58.46
N MET A 21 -0.06 14.48 -58.77
CA MET A 21 0.88 15.07 -57.81
C MET A 21 0.24 16.08 -56.87
N LEU A 22 -0.98 16.53 -57.14
CA LEU A 22 -1.70 17.47 -56.23
C LEU A 22 -2.56 16.76 -55.18
N LEU A 23 -2.80 15.42 -55.33
CA LEU A 23 -3.52 14.63 -54.33
C LEU A 23 -2.61 13.90 -53.35
N GLY A 24 -1.29 13.92 -53.56
CA GLY A 24 -0.29 13.27 -52.68
C GLY A 24 0.24 14.17 -51.57
N ALA A 25 -0.12 15.47 -51.52
CA ALA A 25 0.29 16.41 -50.50
C ALA A 25 -0.78 16.65 -49.42
N ALA A 26 -1.85 15.84 -49.39
CA ALA A 26 -2.80 15.82 -48.30
C ALA A 26 -2.21 15.06 -47.11
N SER A 27 -1.29 15.71 -46.43
CA SER A 27 -1.12 15.73 -44.99
C SER A 27 -1.23 14.40 -44.30
N SER A 28 -0.14 13.73 -44.03
CA SER A 28 0.10 13.17 -42.70
C SER A 28 0.10 14.31 -41.66
N GLY A 29 -1.02 14.99 -41.52
CA GLY A 29 -1.35 15.71 -40.34
C GLY A 29 -1.50 14.69 -39.23
N ARG A 30 -0.38 14.27 -38.62
CA ARG A 30 -0.42 13.72 -37.29
C ARG A 30 -1.11 14.80 -36.46
N ALA A 31 -2.37 14.55 -36.11
CA ALA A 31 -3.00 15.25 -35.03
C ALA A 31 -2.18 14.96 -33.80
N GLN A 32 -1.09 15.69 -33.60
CA GLN A 32 -0.47 15.82 -32.30
C GLN A 32 -1.52 16.55 -31.46
N VAL A 33 -2.38 15.74 -30.80
CA VAL A 33 -3.17 16.27 -29.69
C VAL A 33 -2.13 16.78 -28.69
N ASN A 34 -2.00 18.10 -28.66
CA ASN A 34 -1.11 18.73 -27.71
C ASN A 34 -1.67 18.34 -26.34
N ARG A 35 -0.92 17.59 -25.53
CA ARG A 35 -1.35 17.19 -24.19
C ARG A 35 -1.83 18.37 -23.33
N ARG A 36 -1.46 19.60 -23.73
CA ARG A 36 -1.91 20.84 -23.09
C ARG A 36 -3.35 21.23 -23.44
N ASP A 37 -3.90 20.69 -24.54
CA ASP A 37 -5.25 21.03 -25.01
C ASP A 37 -6.30 19.97 -24.67
N ILE A 38 -5.90 18.89 -23.97
CA ILE A 38 -6.86 18.02 -23.31
C ILE A 38 -7.31 18.81 -22.08
N PRO A 39 -8.57 19.23 -21.99
CA PRO A 39 -9.08 19.73 -20.73
C PRO A 39 -8.89 18.56 -19.77
N ILE A 40 -7.89 18.66 -18.89
CA ILE A 40 -7.91 17.84 -17.69
C ILE A 40 -9.22 18.26 -17.08
N ALA A 41 -10.21 17.36 -17.13
CA ALA A 41 -11.41 17.56 -16.34
C ALA A 41 -10.93 17.57 -14.90
N THR A 42 -10.54 18.74 -14.46
CA THR A 42 -10.29 19.08 -13.07
C THR A 42 -11.64 19.13 -12.39
N GLN A 43 -12.39 18.03 -12.47
CA GLN A 43 -13.36 17.80 -11.43
C GLN A 43 -12.50 17.48 -10.21
N PRO A 44 -12.53 18.36 -9.18
CA PRO A 44 -11.86 18.04 -7.94
C PRO A 44 -12.38 16.66 -7.54
N GLN A 45 -11.46 15.70 -7.40
CA GLN A 45 -11.85 14.38 -6.91
C GLN A 45 -12.54 14.63 -5.57
N GLN A 46 -13.84 14.44 -5.54
CA GLN A 46 -14.63 14.70 -4.34
C GLN A 46 -14.07 13.80 -3.23
N ARG A 47 -13.48 14.42 -2.22
CA ARG A 47 -12.90 13.74 -1.07
C ARG A 47 -13.95 13.70 0.01
N PHE A 48 -14.19 12.49 0.54
CA PHE A 48 -15.15 12.29 1.62
C PHE A 48 -14.37 11.97 2.90
N ASN A 49 -14.58 12.76 3.94
CA ASN A 49 -13.95 12.50 5.23
C ASN A 49 -14.56 11.29 5.94
N SER A 50 -15.84 11.00 5.68
CA SER A 50 -16.60 9.92 6.33
C SER A 50 -17.68 9.37 5.41
N GLY A 51 -18.32 8.26 5.83
CA GLY A 51 -19.49 7.69 5.15
C GLY A 51 -19.16 6.85 3.92
N GLN A 52 -17.89 6.49 3.69
CA GLN A 52 -17.49 5.65 2.57
C GLN A 52 -17.17 4.22 3.00
N ASP A 53 -17.18 3.32 2.02
CA ASP A 53 -16.90 1.90 2.18
C ASP A 53 -15.42 1.59 2.45
N ILE A 54 -15.22 0.38 2.95
CA ILE A 54 -13.92 -0.27 3.04
C ILE A 54 -13.84 -1.32 1.93
N GLN A 55 -12.81 -1.23 1.09
CA GLN A 55 -12.52 -2.22 0.06
C GLN A 55 -11.41 -3.14 0.56
N PRO A 56 -11.67 -4.41 0.88
CA PRO A 56 -10.63 -5.39 1.10
C PRO A 56 -9.86 -5.63 -0.22
N ILE A 57 -8.58 -5.95 -0.12
CA ILE A 57 -7.68 -6.13 -1.27
C ILE A 57 -6.87 -7.39 -1.04
N PHE A 58 -6.84 -8.27 -2.02
CA PHE A 58 -5.84 -9.32 -2.12
C PHE A 58 -4.61 -8.73 -2.79
N GLU A 59 -3.45 -8.85 -2.12
CA GLU A 59 -2.20 -8.22 -2.57
C GLU A 59 -1.28 -9.21 -3.29
N GLY A 60 -1.55 -10.49 -3.18
CA GLY A 60 -0.79 -11.58 -3.77
C GLY A 60 -0.51 -12.71 -2.79
N TRP A 61 0.28 -13.68 -3.24
CA TRP A 61 0.66 -14.85 -2.45
C TRP A 61 2.15 -15.16 -2.57
N SER A 62 2.70 -15.80 -1.55
CA SER A 62 4.05 -16.35 -1.55
C SER A 62 4.04 -17.77 -1.05
N GLN A 63 5.01 -18.59 -1.49
CA GLN A 63 5.15 -19.96 -1.03
C GLN A 63 6.13 -20.06 0.15
N ASN A 64 5.79 -20.86 1.15
CA ASN A 64 6.65 -21.18 2.27
C ASN A 64 7.51 -22.42 1.96
N ASP A 65 8.63 -22.60 2.68
CA ASP A 65 9.55 -23.73 2.53
C ASP A 65 8.88 -25.09 2.73
N ASP A 66 7.81 -25.16 3.51
CA ASP A 66 7.03 -26.39 3.74
C ASP A 66 5.96 -26.68 2.69
N GLY A 67 5.93 -25.85 1.62
CA GLY A 67 5.00 -25.96 0.51
C GLY A 67 3.64 -25.31 0.76
N SER A 68 3.33 -24.82 1.96
CA SER A 68 2.14 -24.01 2.22
C SER A 68 2.28 -22.63 1.57
N PHE A 69 1.18 -21.85 1.54
CA PHE A 69 1.20 -20.52 0.96
C PHE A 69 0.73 -19.48 1.98
N ASN A 70 1.26 -18.26 1.87
CA ASN A 70 0.76 -17.08 2.55
C ASN A 70 -0.01 -16.22 1.56
N PHE A 71 -1.28 -15.97 1.83
CA PHE A 71 -2.11 -15.01 1.11
C PHE A 71 -2.04 -13.67 1.82
N LEU A 72 -1.54 -12.65 1.14
CA LEU A 72 -1.35 -11.32 1.70
C LEU A 72 -2.56 -10.44 1.39
N PHE A 73 -3.08 -9.79 2.42
CA PHE A 73 -4.23 -8.91 2.33
C PHE A 73 -3.94 -7.52 2.87
N GLY A 74 -4.54 -6.55 2.22
CA GLY A 74 -4.61 -5.17 2.64
C GLY A 74 -6.03 -4.63 2.46
N TYR A 75 -6.20 -3.33 2.59
CA TYR A 75 -7.49 -2.68 2.35
C TYR A 75 -7.34 -1.23 1.91
N LEU A 76 -8.40 -0.71 1.31
CA LEU A 76 -8.62 0.71 1.08
C LEU A 76 -9.83 1.15 1.89
N ASN A 77 -9.62 1.90 2.95
CA ASN A 77 -10.68 2.70 3.55
C ASN A 77 -10.86 3.97 2.69
N ARG A 78 -12.00 4.12 2.04
CA ARG A 78 -12.24 5.22 1.10
C ARG A 78 -12.42 6.58 1.78
N ASN A 79 -12.60 6.59 3.10
CA ASN A 79 -12.66 7.81 3.90
C ASN A 79 -11.27 8.46 4.03
N TYR A 80 -11.25 9.78 4.20
CA TYR A 80 -10.02 10.53 4.45
C TYR A 80 -9.75 10.76 5.94
N ALA A 81 -10.78 10.71 6.80
CA ALA A 81 -10.63 10.92 8.23
C ALA A 81 -11.25 9.79 9.07
N GLU A 82 -12.42 9.27 8.67
CA GLU A 82 -13.12 8.27 9.45
C GLU A 82 -12.37 6.96 9.55
N ARG A 83 -12.31 6.40 10.75
CA ARG A 83 -11.72 5.10 11.09
C ARG A 83 -12.83 4.13 11.52
N PRO A 84 -13.48 3.45 10.58
CA PRO A 84 -14.59 2.56 10.91
C PRO A 84 -14.13 1.37 11.76
N HIS A 85 -14.95 1.00 12.73
CA HIS A 85 -14.90 -0.28 13.41
C HIS A 85 -15.92 -1.22 12.78
N VAL A 86 -15.45 -2.34 12.22
CA VAL A 86 -16.26 -3.44 11.67
C VAL A 86 -15.77 -4.73 12.32
N PRO A 87 -16.41 -5.17 13.40
CA PRO A 87 -15.97 -6.33 14.16
C PRO A 87 -15.96 -7.59 13.30
N VAL A 88 -15.03 -8.50 13.60
CA VAL A 88 -15.00 -9.84 13.00
C VAL A 88 -16.31 -10.57 13.33
N GLY A 89 -16.93 -11.17 12.32
CA GLY A 89 -18.23 -11.82 12.40
C GLY A 89 -19.02 -11.61 11.10
N GLU A 90 -20.34 -11.44 11.20
CA GLU A 90 -21.25 -11.37 10.04
C GLU A 90 -20.91 -10.27 9.02
N SER A 91 -20.26 -9.20 9.47
CA SER A 91 -19.91 -8.05 8.62
C SER A 91 -18.44 -7.99 8.22
N ASN A 92 -17.59 -8.91 8.73
CA ASN A 92 -16.16 -8.94 8.45
C ASN A 92 -15.65 -10.36 8.66
N PHE A 93 -15.59 -11.14 7.60
CA PHE A 93 -15.26 -12.57 7.70
C PHE A 93 -14.60 -13.11 6.45
N PHE A 94 -13.98 -14.28 6.60
CA PHE A 94 -13.48 -15.10 5.50
C PHE A 94 -14.41 -16.27 5.19
N SER A 95 -14.42 -16.69 3.93
CA SER A 95 -15.04 -17.93 3.44
C SER A 95 -14.24 -18.50 2.25
N PRO A 96 -14.22 -19.83 2.08
CA PRO A 96 -14.72 -20.87 2.96
C PRO A 96 -13.83 -21.07 4.19
N GLY A 97 -14.34 -21.80 5.17
CA GLY A 97 -13.64 -22.23 6.37
C GLY A 97 -13.85 -21.28 7.55
N GLU A 98 -12.81 -21.12 8.39
CA GLU A 98 -12.88 -20.30 9.59
C GLU A 98 -13.10 -18.82 9.24
N PRO A 99 -14.13 -18.16 9.82
CA PRO A 99 -14.44 -16.77 9.51
C PRO A 99 -13.38 -15.77 10.00
N ASP A 100 -12.69 -16.08 11.12
CA ASP A 100 -11.59 -15.28 11.65
C ASP A 100 -10.25 -15.84 11.14
N ARG A 101 -9.59 -15.10 10.27
CA ARG A 101 -8.26 -15.44 9.73
C ARG A 101 -7.21 -14.41 10.13
N GLY A 102 -7.48 -13.61 11.18
CA GLY A 102 -6.55 -12.61 11.66
C GLY A 102 -6.75 -11.23 11.02
N GLN A 103 -7.86 -10.99 10.33
CA GLN A 103 -8.17 -9.70 9.70
C GLN A 103 -8.37 -8.59 10.73
N PRO A 104 -8.16 -7.30 10.35
CA PRO A 104 -8.44 -6.16 11.20
C PRO A 104 -9.94 -5.99 11.45
N ALA A 105 -10.28 -5.34 12.57
CA ALA A 105 -11.64 -4.85 12.83
C ALA A 105 -11.69 -3.32 12.87
N TYR A 106 -10.54 -2.65 12.95
CA TYR A 106 -10.41 -1.21 12.96
C TYR A 106 -9.64 -0.76 11.71
N PHE A 107 -10.22 0.17 10.94
CA PHE A 107 -9.74 0.48 9.59
C PHE A 107 -9.26 1.92 9.48
N TYR A 108 -7.96 2.11 9.37
CA TYR A 108 -7.34 3.42 9.16
C TYR A 108 -7.61 3.98 7.76
N PRO A 109 -7.62 5.31 7.58
CA PRO A 109 -7.91 5.94 6.31
C PRO A 109 -6.97 5.52 5.18
N ARG A 110 -7.51 5.53 3.96
CA ARG A 110 -6.82 5.32 2.69
C ARG A 110 -6.26 3.90 2.53
N THR A 111 -5.19 3.75 1.74
CA THR A 111 -4.64 2.44 1.35
C THR A 111 -3.71 1.91 2.43
N ASN A 112 -4.00 0.72 2.90
CA ASN A 112 -3.22 -0.01 3.89
C ASN A 112 -2.83 -1.37 3.30
N ARG A 113 -1.60 -1.45 2.74
CA ARG A 113 -1.10 -2.65 2.06
C ARG A 113 -0.51 -3.65 3.04
N TYR A 114 -0.53 -4.92 2.68
CA TYR A 114 0.15 -6.02 3.39
C TYR A 114 -0.13 -6.05 4.90
N GLN A 115 -1.39 -5.80 5.28
CA GLN A 115 -1.76 -5.65 6.69
C GLN A 115 -1.68 -6.96 7.46
N PHE A 116 -1.99 -8.07 6.82
CA PHE A 116 -1.91 -9.40 7.43
C PHE A 116 -1.78 -10.47 6.36
N GLU A 117 -1.44 -11.67 6.82
CA GLU A 117 -1.27 -12.85 6.01
C GLU A 117 -2.21 -13.94 6.50
N VAL A 118 -2.76 -14.67 5.56
CA VAL A 118 -3.55 -15.88 5.83
C VAL A 118 -2.81 -17.06 5.26
N ARG A 119 -2.34 -17.93 6.14
CA ARG A 119 -1.71 -19.18 5.71
C ARG A 119 -2.76 -20.15 5.20
N VAL A 120 -2.54 -20.70 4.01
CA VAL A 120 -3.32 -21.76 3.39
C VAL A 120 -2.43 -22.99 3.20
N PRO A 121 -3.00 -24.22 3.27
CA PRO A 121 -2.20 -25.45 3.23
C PRO A 121 -1.60 -25.68 1.83
N ALA A 122 -0.59 -26.58 1.76
CA ALA A 122 0.10 -26.93 0.50
C ALA A 122 -0.84 -27.59 -0.54
N ASP A 123 -1.93 -28.21 -0.10
CA ASP A 123 -2.97 -28.81 -0.95
C ASP A 123 -4.14 -27.86 -1.25
N PHE A 124 -3.97 -26.55 -1.02
CA PHE A 124 -4.98 -25.56 -1.41
C PHE A 124 -5.25 -25.67 -2.92
N PRO A 125 -6.54 -25.80 -3.33
CA PRO A 125 -6.87 -26.03 -4.73
C PRO A 125 -6.33 -24.89 -5.62
N PRO A 126 -5.72 -25.20 -6.80
CA PRO A 126 -5.23 -24.17 -7.72
C PRO A 126 -6.32 -23.23 -8.23
N ASP A 127 -7.57 -23.71 -8.31
CA ASP A 127 -8.77 -22.96 -8.67
C ASP A 127 -9.62 -22.54 -7.48
N GLY A 128 -9.10 -22.77 -6.26
CA GLY A 128 -9.76 -22.40 -5.01
C GLY A 128 -9.67 -20.91 -4.76
N GLU A 129 -10.68 -20.39 -4.09
CA GLU A 129 -10.74 -19.01 -3.67
C GLU A 129 -10.90 -18.92 -2.16
N LEU A 130 -10.15 -18.00 -1.53
CA LEU A 130 -10.35 -17.55 -0.16
C LEU A 130 -10.88 -16.12 -0.21
N ILE A 131 -12.11 -15.92 0.22
CA ILE A 131 -12.81 -14.64 0.05
C ILE A 131 -12.87 -13.90 1.39
N TRP A 132 -12.34 -12.69 1.43
CA TRP A 132 -12.53 -11.77 2.54
C TRP A 132 -13.69 -10.82 2.22
N GLU A 133 -14.72 -10.85 3.05
CA GLU A 133 -15.90 -9.98 2.93
C GLU A 133 -15.94 -8.95 4.04
N VAL A 134 -16.21 -7.68 3.66
CA VAL A 134 -16.45 -6.57 4.59
C VAL A 134 -17.74 -5.87 4.19
N THR A 135 -18.71 -5.83 5.10
CA THR A 135 -19.98 -5.17 4.91
C THR A 135 -20.06 -3.92 5.78
N ARG A 136 -20.32 -2.79 5.16
CA ARG A 136 -20.50 -1.51 5.85
C ARG A 136 -21.56 -0.66 5.14
N LEU A 137 -22.40 0.02 5.91
CA LEU A 137 -23.46 0.91 5.38
C LEU A 137 -24.36 0.24 4.32
N GLY A 138 -24.60 -1.07 4.48
CA GLY A 138 -25.41 -1.86 3.55
C GLY A 138 -24.71 -2.27 2.26
N SER A 139 -23.41 -1.98 2.11
CA SER A 139 -22.57 -2.36 0.96
C SER A 139 -21.56 -3.42 1.39
N THR A 140 -21.47 -4.51 0.63
CA THR A 140 -20.51 -5.59 0.84
C THR A 140 -19.42 -5.52 -0.22
N GLN A 141 -18.18 -5.43 0.23
CA GLN A 141 -16.99 -5.46 -0.62
C GLN A 141 -16.24 -6.76 -0.39
N ARG A 142 -15.57 -7.27 -1.44
CA ARG A 142 -14.89 -8.57 -1.42
C ARG A 142 -13.50 -8.47 -1.99
N ALA A 143 -12.59 -9.25 -1.40
CA ALA A 143 -11.29 -9.58 -1.99
C ALA A 143 -11.22 -11.10 -2.17
N TYR A 144 -10.74 -11.53 -3.33
CA TYR A 144 -10.61 -12.93 -3.71
C TYR A 144 -9.12 -13.28 -3.72
N GLY A 145 -8.71 -14.17 -2.83
CA GLY A 145 -7.35 -14.72 -2.79
C GLY A 145 -7.31 -16.08 -3.52
N TRP A 146 -6.37 -16.26 -4.42
CA TRP A 146 -6.19 -17.45 -5.26
C TRP A 146 -4.72 -17.67 -5.63
N LEU A 147 -4.37 -18.85 -6.14
CA LEU A 147 -3.00 -19.22 -6.53
C LEU A 147 -2.71 -18.98 -8.02
N GLN A 148 -3.14 -17.85 -8.58
CA GLN A 148 -2.76 -17.49 -9.94
C GLN A 148 -1.29 -17.07 -9.98
N PRO A 149 -0.48 -17.57 -10.95
CA PRO A 149 0.95 -17.26 -11.03
C PRO A 149 1.27 -15.77 -11.13
N GLU A 150 0.39 -14.98 -11.75
CA GLU A 150 0.56 -13.54 -11.91
C GLU A 150 0.43 -12.77 -10.58
N TRP A 151 -0.08 -13.42 -9.54
CA TRP A 151 -0.21 -12.87 -8.19
C TRP A 151 0.82 -13.41 -7.21
N GLU A 152 1.78 -14.21 -7.69
CA GLU A 152 2.95 -14.56 -6.89
C GLU A 152 3.80 -13.32 -6.65
N ILE A 153 4.11 -13.03 -5.39
CA ILE A 153 4.88 -11.86 -4.99
C ILE A 153 6.10 -12.27 -4.19
N ASP A 154 7.15 -11.52 -4.40
CA ASP A 154 8.42 -11.65 -3.72
C ASP A 154 8.77 -10.38 -2.92
N VAL A 155 9.92 -10.39 -2.27
CA VAL A 155 10.46 -9.24 -1.53
C VAL A 155 10.59 -8.00 -2.41
N ASN A 156 10.95 -8.15 -3.68
CA ASN A 156 11.06 -7.03 -4.62
C ASN A 156 9.71 -6.37 -4.89
N THR A 157 8.65 -7.16 -5.04
CA THR A 157 7.28 -6.65 -5.22
C THR A 157 6.81 -5.87 -3.99
N ILE A 158 7.05 -6.41 -2.79
CA ILE A 158 6.64 -5.78 -1.52
C ILE A 158 7.39 -4.46 -1.31
N THR A 159 8.70 -4.47 -1.47
CA THR A 159 9.56 -3.29 -1.26
C THR A 159 9.38 -2.23 -2.34
N SER A 160 9.10 -2.61 -3.59
CA SER A 160 8.73 -1.69 -4.67
C SER A 160 7.45 -0.93 -4.36
N ASN A 161 6.42 -1.64 -3.88
CA ASN A 161 5.15 -1.05 -3.48
C ASN A 161 5.31 -0.14 -2.26
N GLY A 162 6.16 -0.52 -1.29
CA GLY A 162 6.55 0.29 -0.13
C GLY A 162 7.51 1.43 -0.47
N ARG A 163 8.17 1.36 -1.63
CA ARG A 163 9.25 2.26 -2.04
C ARG A 163 10.49 2.19 -1.14
N THR A 164 10.69 1.08 -0.45
CA THR A 164 11.79 0.87 0.49
C THR A 164 13.06 0.38 -0.19
N GLN A 165 12.95 -0.12 -1.42
CA GLN A 165 14.10 -0.58 -2.21
C GLN A 165 14.96 0.52 -2.83
N PHE A 166 14.50 1.79 -2.84
CA PHE A 166 15.24 2.87 -3.49
C PHE A 166 16.57 3.16 -2.81
N GLY A 167 17.66 3.01 -3.57
CA GLY A 167 19.02 3.21 -3.10
C GLY A 167 19.65 1.96 -2.49
N ARG A 168 18.95 0.82 -2.49
CA ARG A 168 19.43 -0.47 -1.99
C ARG A 168 20.07 -1.29 -3.09
N SER A 169 21.08 -2.10 -2.75
CA SER A 169 21.68 -3.07 -3.66
C SER A 169 20.78 -4.30 -3.85
N VAL A 170 21.09 -5.10 -4.88
CA VAL A 170 20.37 -6.37 -5.10
C VAL A 170 20.68 -7.36 -3.97
N GLU A 171 21.91 -7.34 -3.45
CA GLU A 171 22.34 -8.16 -2.31
C GLU A 171 21.55 -7.83 -1.07
N GLU A 172 21.35 -6.54 -0.76
CA GLU A 172 20.51 -6.11 0.36
C GLU A 172 19.05 -6.51 0.14
N LEU A 173 18.53 -6.35 -1.08
CA LEU A 173 17.13 -6.65 -1.38
C LEU A 173 16.78 -8.12 -1.13
N TYR A 174 17.64 -9.04 -1.53
CA TYR A 174 17.38 -10.48 -1.40
C TYR A 174 18.08 -11.15 -0.22
N GLY A 175 19.05 -10.48 0.41
CA GLY A 175 19.75 -10.97 1.60
C GLY A 175 19.11 -10.55 2.92
N ASN A 176 18.35 -9.47 2.91
CA ASN A 176 17.70 -8.93 4.11
C ASN A 176 16.57 -9.85 4.62
N VAL A 177 16.52 -10.08 5.92
CA VAL A 177 15.46 -10.80 6.62
C VAL A 177 14.68 -9.80 7.47
N ALA A 178 13.35 -9.81 7.39
CA ALA A 178 12.53 -8.91 8.19
C ALA A 178 12.84 -9.05 9.70
N PRO A 179 12.86 -7.93 10.44
CA PRO A 179 13.25 -7.95 11.85
C PRO A 179 12.33 -8.82 12.69
N SER A 180 12.86 -9.49 13.69
CA SER A 180 12.04 -10.11 14.71
C SER A 180 11.54 -9.06 15.70
N VAL A 181 10.28 -9.16 16.13
CA VAL A 181 9.68 -8.24 17.08
C VAL A 181 8.89 -8.96 18.15
N THR A 182 9.08 -8.55 19.40
CA THR A 182 8.25 -8.98 20.55
C THR A 182 7.60 -7.76 21.19
N VAL A 183 6.37 -7.90 21.65
CA VAL A 183 5.60 -6.81 22.23
C VAL A 183 5.09 -7.18 23.62
N GLU A 184 5.13 -6.21 24.53
CA GLU A 184 4.65 -6.32 25.91
C GLU A 184 3.83 -5.09 26.24
N ALA A 185 2.82 -5.24 27.07
CA ALA A 185 2.11 -4.14 27.71
C ALA A 185 2.39 -4.16 29.21
N SER A 186 2.61 -3.00 29.83
CA SER A 186 2.87 -2.88 31.27
C SER A 186 1.74 -3.44 32.13
N HIS A 187 0.51 -3.36 31.61
CA HIS A 187 -0.69 -3.92 32.22
C HIS A 187 -1.58 -4.54 31.15
N GLN A 188 -2.08 -5.74 31.43
CA GLN A 188 -3.04 -6.43 30.54
C GLN A 188 -4.48 -5.97 30.77
N SER A 189 -4.76 -5.30 31.88
CA SER A 189 -6.06 -4.71 32.20
C SER A 189 -5.87 -3.32 32.82
N VAL A 190 -6.69 -2.37 32.40
CA VAL A 190 -6.64 -0.95 32.80
C VAL A 190 -8.02 -0.36 32.77
N THR A 191 -8.26 0.74 33.51
CA THR A 191 -9.49 1.53 33.40
C THR A 191 -9.39 2.58 32.29
N VAL A 192 -10.55 2.99 31.77
CA VAL A 192 -10.64 4.07 30.78
C VAL A 192 -9.86 5.31 31.24
N GLY A 193 -9.09 5.92 30.34
CA GLY A 193 -8.33 7.14 30.61
C GLY A 193 -7.01 6.90 31.37
N GLN A 194 -6.70 5.68 31.80
CA GLN A 194 -5.40 5.38 32.40
C GLN A 194 -4.39 4.95 31.31
N PRO A 195 -3.18 5.52 31.34
CA PRO A 195 -2.16 5.16 30.36
C PRO A 195 -1.57 3.77 30.60
N VAL A 196 -1.25 3.08 29.50
CA VAL A 196 -0.53 1.81 29.48
C VAL A 196 0.75 2.00 28.67
N THR A 197 1.89 1.57 29.21
CA THR A 197 3.14 1.53 28.46
C THR A 197 3.18 0.26 27.62
N LEU A 198 3.38 0.42 26.33
CA LEU A 198 3.67 -0.64 25.38
C LEU A 198 5.16 -0.66 25.09
N MET A 199 5.71 -1.83 25.00
CA MET A 199 7.12 -2.02 24.68
C MET A 199 7.24 -2.95 23.48
N ALA A 200 7.99 -2.51 22.47
CA ALA A 200 8.38 -3.34 21.32
C ALA A 200 9.90 -3.52 21.33
N ARG A 201 10.35 -4.78 21.38
CA ARG A 201 11.76 -5.13 21.26
C ARG A 201 12.01 -5.76 19.91
N MET A 202 12.95 -5.20 19.19
CA MET A 202 13.34 -5.64 17.85
C MET A 202 14.74 -6.23 17.86
N ARG A 203 14.95 -7.21 16.95
CA ARG A 203 16.27 -7.75 16.59
C ARG A 203 16.33 -8.00 15.11
N ASP A 204 17.48 -7.73 14.51
CA ASP A 204 17.69 -7.77 13.08
C ASP A 204 19.09 -8.30 12.70
N ASP A 205 19.33 -8.52 11.41
CA ASP A 205 20.54 -9.09 10.84
C ASP A 205 21.56 -8.05 10.31
N GLU A 206 21.40 -6.77 10.69
CA GLU A 206 22.18 -5.61 10.23
C GLU A 206 21.88 -5.14 8.80
N LEU A 207 20.90 -5.74 8.13
CA LEU A 207 20.45 -5.30 6.82
C LEU A 207 19.08 -4.60 6.91
N PRO A 208 18.82 -3.65 6.03
CA PRO A 208 19.74 -3.05 5.06
C PRO A 208 20.70 -2.06 5.72
N THR A 209 21.84 -1.82 5.13
CA THR A 209 22.80 -0.84 5.63
C THR A 209 22.28 0.60 5.53
N ALA A 210 22.86 1.52 6.30
CA ALA A 210 22.47 2.94 6.23
C ALA A 210 22.61 3.49 4.81
N LEU A 211 21.56 4.16 4.33
CA LEU A 211 21.69 4.95 3.10
C LEU A 211 22.56 6.19 3.37
N PRO A 212 23.36 6.64 2.39
CA PRO A 212 24.10 7.88 2.51
C PRO A 212 23.18 9.03 2.91
N GLU A 213 23.65 9.88 3.83
CA GLU A 213 22.96 11.12 4.14
C GLU A 213 22.76 11.91 2.84
N ARG A 214 21.57 12.43 2.69
CA ARG A 214 21.23 13.24 1.53
C ARG A 214 21.83 14.63 1.77
N ASP A 215 22.60 15.13 0.80
CA ASP A 215 22.99 16.54 0.81
C ASP A 215 21.71 17.39 0.83
N GLU A 216 21.52 18.19 1.89
CA GLU A 216 20.33 19.05 2.02
C GLU A 216 20.23 20.06 0.85
N ASP A 217 21.36 20.36 0.20
CA ASP A 217 21.46 21.24 -0.95
C ASP A 217 21.16 20.53 -2.28
N GLU A 218 21.02 19.19 -2.29
CA GLU A 218 20.68 18.46 -3.51
C GLU A 218 19.19 18.65 -3.82
N PRO A 219 18.83 19.32 -4.93
CA PRO A 219 17.44 19.53 -5.27
C PRO A 219 16.74 18.16 -5.38
N PRO A 220 15.53 18.02 -4.82
CA PRO A 220 14.81 16.77 -4.84
C PRO A 220 14.76 16.22 -6.26
N GLN A 221 15.33 15.05 -6.50
CA GLN A 221 15.45 14.40 -7.83
C GLN A 221 14.09 14.14 -8.50
N ARG A 222 12.99 14.35 -7.80
CA ARG A 222 11.67 14.43 -8.41
C ARG A 222 11.46 15.83 -8.94
N ARG A 223 11.54 16.00 -10.25
CA ARG A 223 10.76 17.04 -10.90
C ARG A 223 9.31 16.80 -10.47
N ARG A 224 8.84 17.55 -9.47
CA ARG A 224 7.41 17.72 -9.30
C ARG A 224 6.94 18.29 -10.63
N ASP A 225 6.15 17.52 -11.36
CA ASP A 225 5.47 18.09 -12.52
C ASP A 225 4.69 19.29 -11.98
N PRO A 226 5.04 20.53 -12.37
CA PRO A 226 4.38 21.72 -11.84
C PRO A 226 2.88 21.73 -12.18
N THR A 227 2.43 20.86 -13.09
CA THR A 227 1.01 20.65 -13.40
C THR A 227 0.28 19.78 -12.37
N LEU A 228 1.02 19.13 -11.46
CA LEU A 228 0.48 18.32 -10.35
C LEU A 228 0.48 19.06 -9.00
N VAL A 229 0.83 20.35 -8.99
CA VAL A 229 0.62 21.19 -7.80
C VAL A 229 -0.90 21.29 -7.60
N PRO A 230 -1.43 20.93 -6.41
CA PRO A 230 -2.83 21.19 -6.12
C PRO A 230 -3.12 22.66 -6.35
N PRO A 231 -4.27 23.05 -6.92
CA PRO A 231 -4.65 24.44 -7.00
C PRO A 231 -4.60 25.09 -5.62
N ASP A 232 -4.26 26.37 -5.55
CA ASP A 232 -4.13 27.12 -4.29
C ASP A 232 -5.42 27.11 -3.42
N ASP A 233 -6.55 26.73 -4.01
CA ASP A 233 -7.84 26.54 -3.38
C ASP A 233 -8.16 25.07 -3.04
N ALA A 234 -7.21 24.15 -3.23
CA ALA A 234 -7.39 22.77 -2.76
C ALA A 234 -7.60 22.80 -1.24
N PRO A 235 -8.67 22.16 -0.72
CA PRO A 235 -8.88 22.13 0.71
C PRO A 235 -7.65 21.50 1.37
N ASP A 236 -7.12 22.21 2.37
CA ASP A 236 -6.02 21.73 3.18
C ASP A 236 -6.39 20.32 3.70
N ILE A 237 -5.54 19.36 3.41
CA ILE A 237 -5.63 18.08 4.10
C ILE A 237 -5.22 18.42 5.54
N PRO A 238 -6.10 18.22 6.52
CA PRO A 238 -5.74 18.51 7.90
C PRO A 238 -4.42 17.82 8.23
N ASP A 239 -3.42 18.58 8.71
CA ASP A 239 -2.09 18.05 9.09
C ASP A 239 -2.17 16.95 10.16
N ASN A 240 -3.33 16.89 10.85
CA ASN A 240 -3.64 15.88 11.87
C ASN A 240 -4.30 14.60 11.32
N ILE A 241 -4.45 14.43 10.00
CA ILE A 241 -4.75 13.09 9.48
C ILE A 241 -3.45 12.31 9.60
N PRO A 242 -3.33 11.41 10.59
CA PRO A 242 -2.15 10.60 10.70
C PRO A 242 -1.97 9.88 9.37
N GLN A 243 -0.80 10.00 8.77
CA GLN A 243 -0.50 9.30 7.50
C GLN A 243 -0.25 7.81 7.78
N TYR A 244 -1.17 7.16 8.51
CA TYR A 244 -1.16 5.73 8.77
C TYR A 244 -1.35 4.89 7.50
N SER A 245 -1.59 5.54 6.37
CA SER A 245 -1.86 4.85 5.11
C SER A 245 -0.64 4.19 4.47
N LYS A 246 0.54 4.44 5.00
CA LYS A 246 1.76 3.74 4.59
C LYS A 246 2.67 3.67 5.80
N PRO A 247 2.99 2.47 6.28
CA PRO A 247 4.26 2.30 6.93
C PRO A 247 5.30 2.74 5.89
N THR A 248 5.74 4.00 5.96
CA THR A 248 6.93 4.40 5.26
C THR A 248 8.01 4.26 6.30
N PRO A 249 8.76 3.17 6.28
CA PRO A 249 9.86 3.00 7.19
C PRO A 249 10.76 4.23 7.06
N THR A 250 11.35 4.60 8.14
CA THR A 250 12.45 5.54 8.15
C THR A 250 13.53 5.03 7.21
N ARG A 251 14.35 5.92 6.69
CA ARG A 251 15.33 5.51 5.67
C ARG A 251 16.54 4.79 6.25
N ASN A 252 16.82 4.97 7.50
CA ASN A 252 18.15 4.69 8.05
C ASN A 252 18.18 3.94 9.38
N HIS A 253 17.06 3.71 10.07
CA HIS A 253 17.08 3.02 11.37
C HIS A 253 15.83 2.19 11.57
N MET A 254 15.88 1.30 12.54
CA MET A 254 14.69 0.61 13.03
C MET A 254 13.62 1.62 13.45
N SER A 255 12.39 1.25 13.22
CA SER A 255 11.23 2.05 13.61
C SER A 255 10.02 1.18 13.94
N VAL A 256 9.14 1.71 14.81
CA VAL A 256 7.90 1.06 15.20
C VAL A 256 6.72 1.99 15.04
N LEU A 257 5.63 1.46 14.47
CA LEU A 257 4.33 2.12 14.45
C LEU A 257 3.32 1.25 15.21
N TRP A 258 2.67 1.83 16.20
CA TRP A 258 1.56 1.19 16.89
C TRP A 258 0.21 1.63 16.32
N VAL A 259 -0.70 0.68 16.21
CA VAL A 259 -2.07 0.92 15.77
C VAL A 259 -3.07 0.10 16.58
N VAL A 260 -4.30 0.59 16.69
CA VAL A 260 -5.43 -0.25 17.09
C VAL A 260 -5.75 -1.17 15.90
N TYR A 261 -5.54 -2.45 16.08
CA TYR A 261 -5.83 -3.45 15.05
C TYR A 261 -7.25 -4.02 15.16
N ARG A 262 -7.67 -4.26 16.42
CA ARG A 262 -9.05 -4.59 16.81
C ARG A 262 -9.39 -3.86 18.09
N GLY A 263 -10.56 -3.30 18.19
CA GLY A 263 -11.00 -2.57 19.37
C GLY A 263 -12.29 -1.82 19.08
N PRO A 264 -13.03 -1.44 20.11
CA PRO A 264 -14.30 -0.74 19.95
C PRO A 264 -14.13 0.71 19.44
N SER A 265 -13.01 1.36 19.80
CA SER A 265 -12.73 2.75 19.43
C SER A 265 -11.25 2.95 19.09
N ASP A 266 -10.91 4.19 18.76
CA ASP A 266 -9.52 4.63 18.62
C ASP A 266 -8.83 4.67 19.98
N ALA A 267 -7.51 4.78 19.95
CA ALA A 267 -6.67 5.00 21.12
C ALA A 267 -5.62 6.09 20.83
N GLU A 268 -5.23 6.79 21.84
CA GLU A 268 -4.24 7.86 21.77
C GLU A 268 -2.86 7.29 22.11
N PHE A 269 -1.92 7.41 21.16
CA PHE A 269 -0.55 6.92 21.31
C PHE A 269 0.42 8.09 21.50
N GLU A 270 1.36 7.96 22.44
CA GLU A 270 2.40 8.93 22.68
C GLU A 270 3.78 8.22 22.77
N PRO A 271 4.72 8.50 21.83
CA PRO A 271 4.57 9.41 20.69
C PRO A 271 3.58 8.88 19.64
N ALA A 272 2.91 9.80 18.93
CA ALA A 272 2.01 9.47 17.85
C ALA A 272 2.77 9.18 16.55
N GLY A 273 2.31 8.19 15.76
CA GLY A 273 2.90 7.86 14.48
C GLY A 273 4.10 6.92 14.59
N TYR A 274 5.05 7.05 13.64
CA TYR A 274 6.29 6.28 13.67
C TYR A 274 7.23 6.80 14.76
N GLN A 275 7.73 5.88 15.55
CA GLN A 275 8.85 6.11 16.45
C GLN A 275 10.09 5.52 15.78
N GLU A 276 11.06 6.37 15.49
CA GLU A 276 12.39 5.97 15.00
C GLU A 276 13.31 5.70 16.17
N TRP A 277 14.27 4.80 15.96
CA TRP A 277 15.33 4.63 16.95
C TRP A 277 16.19 5.91 16.99
N GLU A 278 16.50 6.38 18.18
CA GLU A 278 17.30 7.57 18.43
C GLU A 278 18.44 7.26 19.41
N ASP A 279 19.51 8.03 19.33
CA ASP A 279 20.63 7.93 20.26
C ASP A 279 20.16 8.05 21.71
N GLY A 280 20.54 7.07 22.53
CA GLY A 280 20.15 6.99 23.94
C GLY A 280 19.01 6.00 24.23
N MET A 281 18.35 5.47 23.22
CA MET A 281 17.46 4.31 23.36
C MET A 281 18.27 3.04 23.61
N GLU A 282 17.64 2.01 24.17
CA GLU A 282 18.24 0.68 24.30
C GLU A 282 18.43 0.04 22.93
N GLY A 283 19.66 -0.43 22.63
CA GLY A 283 20.06 -1.01 21.35
C GLY A 283 20.98 -0.09 20.56
N ASP A 284 21.19 -0.42 19.30
CA ASP A 284 22.05 0.32 18.36
C ASP A 284 21.25 0.86 17.13
N GLY A 285 19.97 0.55 17.05
CA GLY A 285 19.10 0.95 15.96
C GLY A 285 19.28 0.18 14.66
N TRP A 286 20.18 -0.83 14.64
CA TRP A 286 20.51 -1.66 13.48
C TRP A 286 20.32 -3.15 13.76
N THR A 287 20.96 -3.68 14.81
CA THR A 287 20.82 -5.08 15.21
C THR A 287 19.78 -5.28 16.29
N SER A 288 19.50 -4.23 17.05
CA SER A 288 18.52 -4.25 18.14
C SER A 288 17.97 -2.87 18.44
N GLY A 289 16.75 -2.83 18.95
CA GLY A 289 16.12 -1.60 19.44
C GLY A 289 14.95 -1.91 20.37
N THR A 290 14.77 -1.09 21.39
CA THR A 290 13.63 -1.13 22.31
C THR A 290 12.87 0.18 22.20
N PHE A 291 11.56 0.09 21.93
CA PHE A 291 10.68 1.24 21.72
C PHE A 291 9.58 1.24 22.77
N GLU A 292 9.43 2.34 23.45
CA GLU A 292 8.39 2.55 24.44
C GLU A 292 7.35 3.53 23.91
N THR A 293 6.07 3.17 24.01
CA THR A 293 4.93 4.00 23.60
C THR A 293 3.87 3.92 24.68
N THR A 294 3.32 5.05 25.06
CA THR A 294 2.16 5.10 25.96
C THR A 294 0.88 5.10 25.15
N VAL A 295 -0.11 4.31 25.58
CA VAL A 295 -1.44 4.29 24.97
C VAL A 295 -2.52 4.60 26.00
N THR A 296 -3.50 5.42 25.61
CA THR A 296 -4.68 5.77 26.43
C THR A 296 -5.95 5.47 25.66
N PHE A 297 -6.92 4.85 26.33
CA PHE A 297 -8.18 4.41 25.72
C PHE A 297 -9.34 5.25 26.25
N SER A 298 -10.26 5.60 25.34
CA SER A 298 -11.46 6.39 25.65
C SER A 298 -12.71 5.56 25.92
N GLU A 299 -12.72 4.28 25.55
CA GLU A 299 -13.87 3.39 25.70
C GLU A 299 -13.46 2.04 26.29
N PRO A 300 -14.32 1.39 27.07
CA PRO A 300 -14.05 0.05 27.58
C PRO A 300 -14.17 -0.99 26.49
N GLY A 301 -13.40 -2.08 26.63
CA GLY A 301 -13.40 -3.21 25.70
C GLY A 301 -12.07 -3.91 25.61
N THR A 302 -11.99 -4.91 24.74
CA THR A 302 -10.73 -5.61 24.47
C THR A 302 -10.10 -5.05 23.21
N TYR A 303 -8.87 -4.58 23.34
CA TYR A 303 -8.08 -4.02 22.23
C TYR A 303 -6.98 -4.99 21.86
N THR A 304 -6.84 -5.25 20.57
CA THR A 304 -5.62 -5.82 19.99
C THR A 304 -4.83 -4.68 19.36
N LEU A 305 -3.66 -4.41 19.92
CA LEU A 305 -2.73 -3.41 19.42
C LEU A 305 -1.67 -4.10 18.57
N ARG A 306 -1.39 -3.55 17.39
CA ARG A 306 -0.38 -4.10 16.50
C ARG A 306 0.79 -3.15 16.38
N ALA A 307 1.99 -3.70 16.60
CA ALA A 307 3.24 -3.05 16.24
C ALA A 307 3.63 -3.45 14.82
N PHE A 308 3.88 -2.47 13.96
CA PHE A 308 4.61 -2.63 12.71
C PHE A 308 6.04 -2.23 12.96
N ALA A 309 6.94 -3.19 12.93
CA ALA A 309 8.36 -3.04 13.23
C ALA A 309 9.15 -3.13 11.93
N SER A 310 9.92 -2.10 11.61
CA SER A 310 10.64 -1.96 10.35
C SER A 310 12.14 -1.81 10.57
N ASP A 311 12.93 -2.47 9.71
CA ASP A 311 14.37 -2.31 9.54
C ASP A 311 14.75 -1.23 8.50
N ALA A 312 13.83 -0.38 8.09
CA ALA A 312 13.89 0.57 6.99
C ALA A 312 13.61 -0.03 5.59
N MET A 313 13.43 -1.34 5.46
CA MET A 313 13.14 -2.02 4.19
C MET A 313 11.99 -3.01 4.31
N LEU A 314 12.03 -3.91 5.27
CA LEU A 314 11.00 -4.92 5.53
C LEU A 314 10.24 -4.61 6.83
N ILE A 315 9.08 -5.24 6.99
CA ILE A 315 8.20 -4.98 8.13
C ILE A 315 7.71 -6.29 8.72
N SER A 316 7.97 -6.46 10.01
CA SER A 316 7.36 -7.48 10.84
C SER A 316 6.19 -6.94 11.65
N LYS A 317 5.34 -7.83 12.12
CA LYS A 317 4.11 -7.49 12.83
C LYS A 317 4.00 -8.30 14.11
N ALA A 318 3.68 -7.66 15.22
CA ALA A 318 3.36 -8.34 16.47
C ALA A 318 2.12 -7.72 17.12
N ASN A 319 1.35 -8.54 17.84
CA ASN A 319 0.12 -8.09 18.50
C ASN A 319 0.25 -8.18 20.01
N GLY A 320 -0.21 -7.14 20.70
CA GLY A 320 -0.46 -7.13 22.13
C GLY A 320 -1.96 -6.97 22.42
N THR A 321 -2.43 -7.50 23.55
CA THR A 321 -3.84 -7.36 23.95
C THR A 321 -3.93 -6.60 25.27
N VAL A 322 -4.84 -5.63 25.33
CA VAL A 322 -5.18 -4.88 26.55
C VAL A 322 -6.70 -4.91 26.73
N THR A 323 -7.13 -5.21 27.95
CA THR A 323 -8.55 -5.13 28.35
C THR A 323 -8.78 -3.83 29.12
N VAL A 324 -9.68 -3.01 28.62
CA VAL A 324 -10.07 -1.74 29.23
C VAL A 324 -11.41 -1.91 29.92
N THR A 325 -11.47 -1.55 31.20
CA THR A 325 -12.67 -1.56 32.03
C THR A 325 -13.19 -0.14 32.25
N GLU A 326 -14.43 -0.03 32.74
CA GLU A 326 -15.03 1.27 33.14
C GLU A 326 -14.27 1.94 34.27
#